data_0f7faed02fd0e7ea66518767c749c824
#
_entry.id   0f7faed02fd0e7ea66518767c749c824
#
_cell.length_a   1.000
_cell.length_b   1.000
_cell.length_c   1.000
_cell.angle_alpha   90.00
_cell.angle_beta   90.00
_cell.angle_gamma   90.00
#
_symmetry.space_group_name_H-M   'P 1'
#
loop_
_entity.id
_entity.type
_entity.pdbx_description
1 polymer ?
#
loop_
_entity_poly.entity_id
_entity_poly.type
_entity_poly.pdbx_seq_one_letter_code
_entity_poly.pdbx_strand_id
1 'polypeptide(L)'
;MKQHLKIFFSILGKVLLVLIIPAFFYGVFYGVAYLLGAKEYSSSIETFVLDIFTLLFIFLFFKYYLPEVQKAVTKGALSVKLFIKLIPISLLVRLPLVVIIVILYIFFGDVVNEVFDKGIEFQWSVFDDSSWWTVLLGFSSFVIIGPIHEELFFRGVIRRYLASKYSTRSSLIYTSIVFALVHIEPSLIISTFFLGIALGYISQKWNNIWYAIVLHMLINLQPFIIQLLDRG
;
A
#
# COMPACT_ATOMS: atom_id res chain seq x y z
N MET A 1 -13.21 -24.07 13.99
CA MET A 1 -13.92 -22.79 14.14
C MET A 1 -13.25 -21.83 15.14
N LYS A 2 -13.07 -22.16 16.42
CA LYS A 2 -12.46 -21.25 17.44
C LYS A 2 -11.05 -20.76 17.08
N GLN A 3 -10.19 -21.56 16.45
CA GLN A 3 -8.83 -21.18 16.07
C GLN A 3 -8.81 -20.14 14.94
N HIS A 4 -9.63 -20.32 13.91
CA HIS A 4 -9.73 -19.35 12.79
C HIS A 4 -10.26 -18.00 13.27
N LEU A 5 -11.21 -17.99 14.22
CA LEU A 5 -11.74 -16.77 14.82
C LEU A 5 -10.67 -16.01 15.59
N LYS A 6 -9.84 -16.71 16.39
CA LYS A 6 -8.70 -16.09 17.09
C LYS A 6 -7.68 -15.46 16.12
N ILE A 7 -7.40 -16.14 15.01
CA ILE A 7 -6.48 -15.63 13.98
C ILE A 7 -7.08 -14.38 13.33
N PHE A 8 -8.36 -14.42 12.96
CA PHE A 8 -9.08 -13.27 12.40
C PHE A 8 -9.00 -12.04 13.31
N PHE A 9 -9.38 -12.18 14.58
CA PHE A 9 -9.31 -11.06 15.54
C PHE A 9 -7.88 -10.57 15.79
N SER A 10 -6.89 -11.46 15.75
CA SER A 10 -5.48 -11.05 15.88
C SER A 10 -5.01 -10.22 14.67
N ILE A 11 -5.45 -10.57 13.46
CA ILE A 11 -5.15 -9.79 12.25
C ILE A 11 -5.87 -8.44 12.31
N LEU A 12 -7.18 -8.48 12.58
CA LEU A 12 -7.99 -7.27 12.69
C LEU A 12 -7.40 -6.29 13.72
N GLY A 13 -7.00 -6.79 14.90
CA GLY A 13 -6.35 -5.97 15.91
C GLY A 13 -5.05 -5.31 15.42
N LYS A 14 -4.21 -6.03 14.68
CA LYS A 14 -2.98 -5.47 14.10
C LYS A 14 -3.26 -4.41 13.04
N VAL A 15 -4.25 -4.66 12.17
CA VAL A 15 -4.68 -3.69 11.15
C VAL A 15 -5.21 -2.42 11.83
N LEU A 16 -6.10 -2.57 12.81
CA LEU A 16 -6.66 -1.43 13.54
C LEU A 16 -5.58 -0.62 14.27
N LEU A 17 -4.60 -1.27 14.90
CA LEU A 17 -3.49 -0.57 15.54
C LEU A 17 -2.69 0.28 14.56
N VAL A 18 -2.38 -0.26 13.37
CA VAL A 18 -1.62 0.47 12.34
C VAL A 18 -2.43 1.62 11.73
N LEU A 19 -3.75 1.52 11.69
CA LEU A 19 -4.61 2.59 11.19
C LEU A 19 -4.91 3.65 12.26
N ILE A 20 -5.28 3.22 13.46
CA ILE A 20 -5.80 4.11 14.52
C ILE A 20 -4.68 4.91 15.19
N ILE A 21 -3.55 4.27 15.53
CA ILE A 21 -2.50 4.95 16.28
C ILE A 21 -1.86 6.09 15.47
N PRO A 22 -1.42 5.89 14.21
CA PRO A 22 -0.92 7.00 13.39
C PRO A 22 -1.97 8.08 13.17
N ALA A 23 -3.23 7.71 12.90
CA ALA A 23 -4.33 8.65 12.70
C ALA A 23 -4.60 9.48 13.96
N PHE A 24 -4.49 8.90 15.15
CA PHE A 24 -4.61 9.63 16.41
C PHE A 24 -3.48 10.68 16.55
N PHE A 25 -2.23 10.31 16.33
CA PHE A 25 -1.11 11.26 16.39
C PHE A 25 -1.20 12.34 15.32
N TYR A 26 -1.64 11.98 14.11
CA TYR A 26 -1.95 12.95 13.07
C TYR A 26 -3.05 13.92 13.51
N GLY A 27 -4.16 13.43 14.08
CA GLY A 27 -5.24 14.28 14.58
C GLY A 27 -4.80 15.24 15.70
N VAL A 28 -3.91 14.78 16.60
CA VAL A 28 -3.31 15.65 17.61
C VAL A 28 -2.42 16.73 16.96
N PHE A 29 -1.58 16.34 16.00
CA PHE A 29 -0.73 17.28 15.25
C PHE A 29 -1.58 18.34 14.54
N TYR A 30 -2.62 17.90 13.81
CA TYR A 30 -3.53 18.80 13.09
C TYR A 30 -4.25 19.76 14.04
N GLY A 31 -4.77 19.26 15.16
CA GLY A 31 -5.43 20.06 16.17
C GLY A 31 -4.53 21.12 16.79
N VAL A 32 -3.27 20.79 17.11
CA VAL A 32 -2.30 21.73 17.63
C VAL A 32 -1.96 22.79 16.56
N ALA A 33 -1.73 22.37 15.32
CA ALA A 33 -1.43 23.28 14.23
C ALA A 33 -2.60 24.27 13.98
N TYR A 34 -3.83 23.80 14.01
CA TYR A 34 -5.03 24.62 13.91
C TYR A 34 -5.13 25.67 15.05
N LEU A 35 -4.86 25.25 16.28
CA LEU A 35 -4.84 26.17 17.45
C LEU A 35 -3.73 27.24 17.36
N LEU A 36 -2.64 26.92 16.67
CA LEU A 36 -1.53 27.88 16.39
C LEU A 36 -1.81 28.78 15.18
N GLY A 37 -3.00 28.69 14.58
CA GLY A 37 -3.42 29.56 13.47
C GLY A 37 -3.02 29.04 12.09
N ALA A 38 -2.63 27.79 11.97
CA ALA A 38 -2.45 27.18 10.66
C ALA A 38 -3.83 27.03 10.00
N LYS A 39 -3.92 27.45 8.73
CA LYS A 39 -5.10 27.25 7.89
C LYS A 39 -5.10 25.81 7.35
N GLU A 40 -6.14 25.46 6.62
CA GLU A 40 -6.26 24.18 5.96
C GLU A 40 -4.99 23.82 5.16
N TYR A 41 -4.49 22.60 5.35
CA TYR A 41 -3.38 22.05 4.58
C TYR A 41 -3.93 21.41 3.32
N SER A 42 -3.10 21.32 2.28
CA SER A 42 -3.44 20.49 1.12
C SER A 42 -3.48 19.01 1.49
N SER A 43 -4.31 18.23 0.80
CA SER A 43 -4.42 16.78 1.01
C SER A 43 -3.08 16.05 0.88
N SER A 44 -2.16 16.55 0.04
CA SER A 44 -0.80 16.03 -0.10
C SER A 44 0.04 16.17 1.18
N ILE A 45 -0.08 17.31 1.87
CA ILE A 45 0.62 17.53 3.15
C ILE A 45 0.04 16.61 4.22
N GLU A 46 -1.27 16.52 4.30
CA GLU A 46 -1.97 15.66 5.26
C GLU A 46 -1.58 14.21 5.10
N THR A 47 -1.62 13.69 3.87
CA THR A 47 -1.23 12.32 3.55
C THR A 47 0.24 12.07 3.88
N PHE A 48 1.13 12.99 3.51
CA PHE A 48 2.56 12.87 3.80
C PHE A 48 2.84 12.80 5.31
N VAL A 49 2.21 13.65 6.11
CA VAL A 49 2.38 13.64 7.57
C VAL A 49 1.84 12.36 8.18
N LEU A 50 0.67 11.89 7.73
CA LEU A 50 0.10 10.62 8.18
C LEU A 50 1.02 9.43 7.85
N ASP A 51 1.59 9.41 6.65
CA ASP A 51 2.52 8.37 6.21
C ASP A 51 3.80 8.35 7.05
N ILE A 52 4.34 9.51 7.42
CA ILE A 52 5.49 9.60 8.33
C ILE A 52 5.15 9.03 9.71
N PHE A 53 3.99 9.36 10.28
CA PHE A 53 3.56 8.77 11.55
C PHE A 53 3.37 7.27 11.44
N THR A 54 2.79 6.80 10.35
CA THR A 54 2.59 5.36 10.08
C THR A 54 3.94 4.64 9.97
N LEU A 55 4.89 5.19 9.23
CA LEU A 55 6.23 4.63 9.07
C LEU A 55 6.98 4.58 10.40
N LEU A 56 6.95 5.66 11.18
CA LEU A 56 7.54 5.71 12.52
C LEU A 56 6.92 4.69 13.46
N PHE A 57 5.59 4.59 13.47
CA PHE A 57 4.89 3.60 14.29
C PHE A 57 5.29 2.17 13.91
N ILE A 58 5.30 1.83 12.63
CA ILE A 58 5.70 0.51 12.14
C ILE A 58 7.16 0.23 12.51
N PHE A 59 8.06 1.20 12.34
CA PHE A 59 9.47 1.05 12.70
C PHE A 59 9.66 0.77 14.20
N LEU A 60 8.99 1.55 15.07
CA LEU A 60 9.02 1.35 16.52
C LEU A 60 8.40 -0.01 16.91
N PHE A 61 7.26 -0.36 16.30
CA PHE A 61 6.60 -1.63 16.52
C PHE A 61 7.53 -2.81 16.16
N PHE A 62 8.24 -2.74 15.04
CA PHE A 62 9.22 -3.76 14.65
C PHE A 62 10.40 -3.83 15.60
N LYS A 63 10.94 -2.68 16.02
CA LYS A 63 12.08 -2.64 16.92
C LYS A 63 11.78 -3.33 18.25
N TYR A 64 10.60 -3.13 18.80
CA TYR A 64 10.25 -3.62 20.15
C TYR A 64 9.52 -4.96 20.16
N TYR A 65 8.74 -5.28 19.14
CA TYR A 65 7.87 -6.46 19.15
C TYR A 65 8.27 -7.55 18.14
N LEU A 66 9.06 -7.23 17.12
CA LEU A 66 9.40 -8.16 16.05
C LEU A 66 10.86 -8.01 15.57
N PRO A 67 11.87 -8.23 16.43
CA PRO A 67 13.27 -8.06 16.05
C PRO A 67 13.70 -9.00 14.89
N GLU A 68 12.98 -10.10 14.66
CA GLU A 68 13.24 -11.01 13.54
C GLU A 68 12.84 -10.41 12.18
N VAL A 69 11.86 -9.49 12.17
CA VAL A 69 11.48 -8.77 10.94
C VAL A 69 12.57 -7.79 10.54
N GLN A 70 13.19 -7.12 11.51
CA GLN A 70 14.34 -6.25 11.28
C GLN A 70 15.49 -7.03 10.60
N LYS A 71 15.79 -8.26 11.07
CA LYS A 71 16.79 -9.13 10.45
C LYS A 71 16.45 -9.52 9.01
N ALA A 72 15.17 -9.67 8.67
CA ALA A 72 14.76 -10.08 7.34
C ALA A 72 14.71 -8.91 6.34
N VAL A 73 14.42 -7.70 6.81
CA VAL A 73 14.46 -6.47 6.01
C VAL A 73 15.90 -6.13 5.62
N THR A 74 16.86 -6.44 6.47
CA THR A 74 18.30 -6.15 6.25
C THR A 74 19.04 -7.22 5.45
N LYS A 75 18.41 -8.38 5.14
CA LYS A 75 19.05 -9.46 4.38
C LYS A 75 19.04 -9.16 2.88
N GLY A 76 20.15 -8.67 2.38
CA GLY A 76 20.48 -8.66 0.97
C GLY A 76 20.34 -7.31 0.28
N ALA A 77 21.43 -6.87 -0.31
CA ALA A 77 21.43 -5.71 -1.20
C ALA A 77 20.62 -6.01 -2.48
N LEU A 78 19.87 -5.02 -2.96
CA LEU A 78 19.25 -5.08 -4.28
C LEU A 78 20.34 -5.10 -5.36
N SER A 79 20.28 -6.06 -6.26
CA SER A 79 21.17 -6.05 -7.43
C SER A 79 20.55 -5.23 -8.56
N VAL A 80 21.37 -4.50 -9.33
CA VAL A 80 20.95 -3.76 -10.52
C VAL A 80 20.22 -4.67 -11.52
N LYS A 81 20.71 -5.91 -11.69
CA LYS A 81 20.07 -6.92 -12.54
C LYS A 81 18.64 -7.23 -12.13
N LEU A 82 18.35 -7.20 -10.83
CA LEU A 82 17.01 -7.46 -10.33
C LEU A 82 16.09 -6.25 -10.53
N PHE A 83 16.59 -5.04 -10.28
CA PHE A 83 15.85 -3.82 -10.57
C PHE A 83 15.35 -3.78 -12.01
N ILE A 84 16.23 -4.10 -12.97
CA ILE A 84 15.85 -4.18 -14.38
C ILE A 84 14.77 -5.23 -14.63
N LYS A 85 14.81 -6.39 -13.94
CA LYS A 85 13.76 -7.42 -14.06
C LYS A 85 12.42 -7.01 -13.48
N LEU A 86 12.38 -6.12 -12.48
CA LEU A 86 11.13 -5.64 -11.91
C LEU A 86 10.37 -4.70 -12.82
N ILE A 87 11.05 -3.98 -13.73
CA ILE A 87 10.40 -3.06 -14.67
C ILE A 87 9.35 -3.78 -15.53
N PRO A 88 9.68 -4.81 -16.34
CA PRO A 88 8.65 -5.52 -17.10
C PRO A 88 7.61 -6.21 -16.21
N ILE A 89 8.00 -6.71 -15.02
CA ILE A 89 7.06 -7.30 -14.10
C ILE A 89 6.02 -6.27 -13.62
N SER A 90 6.42 -5.02 -13.35
CA SER A 90 5.50 -3.96 -12.92
C SER A 90 4.43 -3.64 -13.97
N LEU A 91 4.74 -3.77 -15.26
CA LEU A 91 3.77 -3.62 -16.33
C LEU A 91 2.84 -4.85 -16.43
N LEU A 92 3.40 -6.05 -16.33
CA LEU A 92 2.64 -7.30 -16.47
C LEU A 92 1.67 -7.56 -15.32
N VAL A 93 1.95 -7.09 -14.11
CA VAL A 93 1.08 -7.26 -12.93
C VAL A 93 -0.31 -6.65 -13.14
N ARG A 94 -0.45 -5.65 -14.01
CA ARG A 94 -1.72 -5.01 -14.33
C ARG A 94 -2.56 -5.77 -15.35
N LEU A 95 -1.99 -6.71 -16.11
CA LEU A 95 -2.72 -7.44 -17.15
C LEU A 95 -3.97 -8.19 -16.63
N PRO A 96 -3.93 -8.92 -15.51
CA PRO A 96 -5.13 -9.56 -14.97
C PRO A 96 -6.25 -8.56 -14.67
N LEU A 97 -5.91 -7.39 -14.16
CA LEU A 97 -6.87 -6.32 -13.89
C LEU A 97 -7.50 -5.82 -15.20
N VAL A 98 -6.68 -5.51 -16.21
CA VAL A 98 -7.18 -5.05 -17.51
C VAL A 98 -8.16 -6.08 -18.11
N VAL A 99 -7.81 -7.36 -18.08
CA VAL A 99 -8.69 -8.44 -18.58
C VAL A 99 -10.01 -8.48 -17.80
N ILE A 100 -9.97 -8.36 -16.47
CA ILE A 100 -11.19 -8.36 -15.64
C ILE A 100 -12.04 -7.12 -15.93
N ILE A 101 -11.44 -5.94 -16.04
CA ILE A 101 -12.16 -4.70 -16.36
C ILE A 101 -12.85 -4.83 -17.71
N VAL A 102 -12.15 -5.34 -18.74
CA VAL A 102 -12.75 -5.55 -20.07
C VAL A 102 -13.93 -6.52 -20.00
N ILE A 103 -13.79 -7.63 -19.27
CA ILE A 103 -14.88 -8.58 -19.08
C ILE A 103 -16.07 -7.94 -18.36
N LEU A 104 -15.83 -7.24 -17.26
CA LEU A 104 -16.87 -6.54 -16.51
C LEU A 104 -17.56 -5.46 -17.36
N TYR A 105 -16.79 -4.73 -18.15
CA TYR A 105 -17.33 -3.71 -19.06
C TYR A 105 -18.26 -4.31 -20.14
N ILE A 106 -17.90 -5.47 -20.69
CA ILE A 106 -18.76 -6.16 -21.67
C ILE A 106 -20.14 -6.54 -21.07
N PHE A 107 -20.16 -6.92 -19.77
CA PHE A 107 -21.40 -7.37 -19.14
C PHE A 107 -22.18 -6.26 -18.42
N PHE A 108 -21.51 -5.23 -17.91
CA PHE A 108 -22.11 -4.23 -17.03
C PHE A 108 -21.95 -2.76 -17.52
N GLY A 109 -21.20 -2.53 -18.62
CA GLY A 109 -21.13 -1.24 -19.31
C GLY A 109 -20.90 -0.03 -18.38
N ASP A 110 -21.89 0.87 -18.37
CA ASP A 110 -21.79 2.16 -17.67
C ASP A 110 -21.58 2.06 -16.16
N VAL A 111 -22.06 0.99 -15.51
CA VAL A 111 -21.84 0.78 -14.07
C VAL A 111 -20.34 0.62 -13.77
N VAL A 112 -19.60 -0.05 -14.66
CA VAL A 112 -18.15 -0.22 -14.51
C VAL A 112 -17.44 1.12 -14.66
N ASN A 113 -17.82 1.93 -15.67
CA ASN A 113 -17.27 3.25 -15.87
C ASN A 113 -17.45 4.12 -14.60
N GLU A 114 -18.69 4.21 -14.09
CA GLU A 114 -18.98 5.01 -12.89
C GLU A 114 -18.13 4.60 -11.68
N VAL A 115 -17.96 3.29 -11.44
CA VAL A 115 -17.15 2.79 -10.31
C VAL A 115 -15.67 3.11 -10.49
N PHE A 116 -15.14 2.97 -11.72
CA PHE A 116 -13.72 3.23 -11.98
C PHE A 116 -13.40 4.72 -12.03
N ASP A 117 -14.29 5.56 -12.58
CA ASP A 117 -14.13 7.02 -12.61
C ASP A 117 -14.07 7.58 -11.18
N LYS A 118 -14.98 7.17 -10.30
CA LYS A 118 -14.93 7.54 -8.87
C LYS A 118 -13.65 7.09 -8.18
N GLY A 119 -13.16 5.90 -8.49
CA GLY A 119 -11.89 5.39 -7.95
C GLY A 119 -10.68 6.19 -8.43
N ILE A 120 -10.68 6.59 -9.69
CA ILE A 120 -9.65 7.46 -10.26
C ILE A 120 -9.71 8.84 -9.59
N GLU A 121 -10.86 9.47 -9.49
CA GLU A 121 -11.03 10.75 -8.81
C GLU A 121 -10.56 10.68 -7.35
N PHE A 122 -10.95 9.64 -6.60
CA PHE A 122 -10.49 9.44 -5.23
C PHE A 122 -8.97 9.32 -5.13
N GLN A 123 -8.35 8.53 -5.99
CA GLN A 123 -6.90 8.33 -5.98
C GLN A 123 -6.14 9.64 -6.30
N TRP A 124 -6.73 10.51 -7.14
CA TRP A 124 -6.09 11.73 -7.61
C TRP A 124 -6.38 12.96 -6.76
N SER A 125 -7.39 12.92 -5.89
CA SER A 125 -7.70 14.03 -4.97
C SER A 125 -6.52 14.43 -4.07
N VAL A 126 -5.59 13.49 -3.83
CA VAL A 126 -4.34 13.74 -3.08
C VAL A 126 -3.40 14.72 -3.80
N PHE A 127 -3.57 14.91 -5.12
CA PHE A 127 -2.67 15.74 -5.97
C PHE A 127 -3.34 17.01 -6.49
N ASP A 128 -4.46 17.42 -5.89
CA ASP A 128 -5.31 18.52 -6.39
C ASP A 128 -4.67 19.91 -6.37
N ASP A 129 -3.60 20.09 -5.57
CA ASP A 129 -2.89 21.36 -5.49
C ASP A 129 -1.80 21.42 -6.58
N SER A 130 -1.78 22.52 -7.35
CA SER A 130 -0.89 22.70 -8.51
C SER A 130 0.55 23.11 -8.13
N SER A 131 0.86 23.29 -6.83
CA SER A 131 2.20 23.67 -6.40
C SER A 131 3.18 22.51 -6.55
N TRP A 132 4.38 22.78 -7.02
CA TRP A 132 5.41 21.75 -7.16
C TRP A 132 5.78 21.04 -5.84
N TRP A 133 5.63 21.74 -4.71
CA TRP A 133 5.85 21.18 -3.39
C TRP A 133 4.83 20.10 -3.05
N THR A 134 3.55 20.32 -3.33
CA THR A 134 2.49 19.34 -3.09
C THR A 134 2.63 18.14 -4.00
N VAL A 135 3.06 18.36 -5.24
CA VAL A 135 3.43 17.26 -6.15
C VAL A 135 4.59 16.44 -5.59
N LEU A 136 5.63 17.09 -5.05
CA LEU A 136 6.77 16.39 -4.44
C LEU A 136 6.37 15.59 -3.19
N LEU A 137 5.53 16.16 -2.34
CA LEU A 137 5.01 15.48 -1.14
C LEU A 137 4.12 14.30 -1.53
N GLY A 138 3.21 14.48 -2.48
CA GLY A 138 2.36 13.41 -3.01
C GLY A 138 3.18 12.28 -3.64
N PHE A 139 4.21 12.62 -4.43
CA PHE A 139 5.17 11.64 -4.95
C PHE A 139 5.85 10.86 -3.82
N SER A 140 6.34 11.58 -2.80
CA SER A 140 7.03 10.96 -1.68
C SER A 140 6.12 10.01 -0.91
N SER A 141 4.88 10.40 -0.66
CA SER A 141 3.86 9.56 -0.02
C SER A 141 3.48 8.36 -0.88
N PHE A 142 2.95 8.62 -2.07
CA PHE A 142 2.31 7.61 -2.89
C PHE A 142 3.32 6.62 -3.51
N VAL A 143 4.48 7.12 -3.95
CA VAL A 143 5.46 6.29 -4.67
C VAL A 143 6.52 5.69 -3.73
N ILE A 144 6.87 6.35 -2.63
CA ILE A 144 8.00 5.94 -1.79
C ILE A 144 7.55 5.44 -0.42
N ILE A 145 6.97 6.33 0.40
CA ILE A 145 6.73 6.05 1.83
C ILE A 145 5.59 5.05 2.01
N GLY A 146 4.49 5.22 1.28
CA GLY A 146 3.35 4.30 1.27
C GLY A 146 3.78 2.87 0.98
N PRO A 147 4.41 2.56 -0.17
CA PRO A 147 4.94 1.24 -0.45
C PRO A 147 5.88 0.68 0.62
N ILE A 148 6.72 1.51 1.24
CA ILE A 148 7.62 1.04 2.31
C ILE A 148 6.83 0.55 3.52
N HIS A 149 5.98 1.38 4.09
CA HIS A 149 5.27 1.00 5.32
C HIS A 149 4.24 -0.12 5.06
N GLU A 150 3.58 -0.12 3.90
CA GLU A 150 2.64 -1.18 3.53
C GLU A 150 3.35 -2.53 3.40
N GLU A 151 4.45 -2.61 2.66
CA GLU A 151 5.17 -3.87 2.52
C GLU A 151 5.76 -4.35 3.85
N LEU A 152 6.31 -3.46 4.66
CA LEU A 152 6.77 -3.79 6.00
C LEU A 152 5.63 -4.39 6.83
N PHE A 153 4.45 -3.80 6.81
CA PHE A 153 3.31 -4.30 7.55
C PHE A 153 2.75 -5.60 6.98
N PHE A 154 2.38 -5.61 5.70
CA PHE A 154 1.71 -6.78 5.11
C PHE A 154 2.64 -7.97 4.92
N ARG A 155 3.87 -7.78 4.42
CA ARG A 155 4.82 -8.89 4.19
C ARG A 155 5.69 -9.16 5.40
N GLY A 156 5.99 -8.11 6.16
CA GLY A 156 6.77 -8.23 7.39
C GLY A 156 5.96 -8.81 8.56
N VAL A 157 4.74 -8.33 8.81
CA VAL A 157 3.92 -8.73 9.99
C VAL A 157 2.84 -9.73 9.63
N ILE A 158 1.86 -9.30 8.79
CA ILE A 158 0.62 -10.08 8.57
C ILE A 158 0.95 -11.42 7.92
N ARG A 159 1.71 -11.41 6.84
CA ARG A 159 2.04 -12.64 6.12
C ARG A 159 2.84 -13.62 6.98
N ARG A 160 3.83 -13.16 7.77
CA ARG A 160 4.60 -14.04 8.65
C ARG A 160 3.75 -14.65 9.74
N TYR A 161 2.87 -13.85 10.33
CA TYR A 161 1.90 -14.35 11.29
C TYR A 161 1.00 -15.42 10.65
N LEU A 162 0.49 -15.19 9.45
CA LEU A 162 -0.32 -16.19 8.73
C LEU A 162 0.48 -17.42 8.32
N ALA A 163 1.74 -17.27 7.89
CA ALA A 163 2.61 -18.38 7.52
C ALA A 163 2.97 -19.29 8.72
N SER A 164 2.90 -18.77 9.95
CA SER A 164 3.04 -19.61 11.17
C SER A 164 1.80 -20.46 11.48
N LYS A 165 0.67 -20.23 10.80
CA LYS A 165 -0.62 -20.89 11.06
C LYS A 165 -1.17 -21.63 9.85
N TYR A 166 -0.79 -21.23 8.65
CA TYR A 166 -1.29 -21.74 7.37
C TYR A 166 -0.14 -22.09 6.42
N SER A 167 -0.48 -22.80 5.35
CA SER A 167 0.48 -23.07 4.28
C SER A 167 0.98 -21.76 3.64
N THR A 168 2.12 -21.83 3.00
CA THR A 168 2.72 -20.72 2.26
C THR A 168 1.79 -20.11 1.22
N ARG A 169 1.01 -20.94 0.51
CA ARG A 169 0.01 -20.49 -0.49
C ARG A 169 -1.17 -19.80 0.19
N SER A 170 -1.72 -20.42 1.24
CA SER A 170 -2.85 -19.84 1.98
C SER A 170 -2.48 -18.51 2.65
N SER A 171 -1.27 -18.42 3.23
CA SER A 171 -0.80 -17.18 3.83
C SER A 171 -0.64 -16.06 2.80
N LEU A 172 -0.22 -16.38 1.58
CA LEU A 172 -0.14 -15.44 0.47
C LEU A 172 -1.53 -14.90 0.12
N ILE A 173 -2.49 -15.79 -0.13
CA ILE A 173 -3.87 -15.42 -0.51
C ILE A 173 -4.54 -14.59 0.60
N TYR A 174 -4.48 -15.04 1.85
CA TYR A 174 -5.12 -14.33 2.96
C TYR A 174 -4.49 -12.94 3.20
N THR A 175 -3.16 -12.82 3.08
CA THR A 175 -2.52 -11.50 3.16
C THR A 175 -2.97 -10.58 2.03
N SER A 176 -3.13 -11.10 0.82
CA SER A 176 -3.60 -10.33 -0.33
C SER A 176 -5.05 -9.88 -0.19
N ILE A 177 -5.91 -10.72 0.41
CA ILE A 177 -7.28 -10.34 0.75
C ILE A 177 -7.29 -9.21 1.79
N VAL A 178 -6.51 -9.33 2.88
CA VAL A 178 -6.42 -8.27 3.90
C VAL A 178 -5.88 -6.97 3.28
N PHE A 179 -4.85 -7.07 2.45
CA PHE A 179 -4.26 -5.94 1.73
C PHE A 179 -5.30 -5.23 0.84
N ALA A 180 -6.11 -5.99 0.11
CA ALA A 180 -7.16 -5.43 -0.73
C ALA A 180 -8.27 -4.74 0.09
N LEU A 181 -8.72 -5.36 1.18
CA LEU A 181 -9.82 -4.86 1.99
C LEU A 181 -9.50 -3.56 2.74
N VAL A 182 -8.24 -3.26 3.05
CA VAL A 182 -7.87 -2.00 3.71
C VAL A 182 -7.85 -0.82 2.75
N HIS A 183 -7.90 -1.04 1.43
CA HIS A 183 -7.97 0.04 0.44
C HIS A 183 -9.39 0.62 0.27
N ILE A 184 -10.40 0.03 0.92
CA ILE A 184 -11.79 0.53 1.09
C ILE A 184 -12.51 0.87 -0.24
N GLU A 185 -11.83 1.56 -1.18
CA GLU A 185 -12.41 1.96 -2.46
C GLU A 185 -12.71 0.73 -3.35
N PRO A 186 -13.98 0.48 -3.74
CA PRO A 186 -14.38 -0.73 -4.46
C PRO A 186 -13.61 -0.97 -5.76
N SER A 187 -13.29 0.08 -6.51
CA SER A 187 -12.54 0.00 -7.76
C SER A 187 -11.10 -0.50 -7.54
N LEU A 188 -10.53 -0.21 -6.38
CA LEU A 188 -9.17 -0.60 -6.03
C LEU A 188 -9.07 -2.01 -5.44
N ILE A 189 -10.15 -2.58 -4.87
CA ILE A 189 -10.11 -3.88 -4.18
C ILE A 189 -9.60 -4.98 -5.10
N ILE A 190 -10.10 -5.05 -6.33
CA ILE A 190 -9.70 -6.10 -7.29
C ILE A 190 -8.22 -5.92 -7.69
N SER A 191 -7.83 -4.69 -8.01
CA SER A 191 -6.46 -4.37 -8.44
C SER A 191 -5.45 -4.63 -7.33
N THR A 192 -5.75 -4.19 -6.11
CA THR A 192 -4.88 -4.36 -4.94
C THR A 192 -4.82 -5.81 -4.47
N PHE A 193 -5.85 -6.62 -4.71
CA PHE A 193 -5.78 -8.07 -4.48
C PHE A 193 -4.72 -8.74 -5.36
N PHE A 194 -4.75 -8.50 -6.68
CA PHE A 194 -3.75 -9.06 -7.61
C PHE A 194 -2.36 -8.50 -7.37
N LEU A 195 -2.27 -7.19 -7.08
CA LEU A 195 -1.04 -6.57 -6.63
C LEU A 195 -0.51 -7.25 -5.36
N GLY A 196 -1.38 -7.48 -4.39
CA GLY A 196 -1.07 -8.21 -3.15
C GLY A 196 -0.45 -9.58 -3.40
N ILE A 197 -1.00 -10.36 -4.34
CA ILE A 197 -0.47 -11.66 -4.74
C ILE A 197 0.91 -11.51 -5.38
N ALA A 198 1.08 -10.58 -6.32
CA ALA A 198 2.33 -10.39 -7.03
C ALA A 198 3.48 -9.97 -6.07
N LEU A 199 3.24 -8.97 -5.23
CA LEU A 199 4.20 -8.49 -4.23
C LEU A 199 4.56 -9.57 -3.20
N GLY A 200 3.54 -10.29 -2.72
CA GLY A 200 3.73 -11.39 -1.79
C GLY A 200 4.51 -12.56 -2.42
N TYR A 201 4.23 -12.91 -3.67
CA TYR A 201 4.95 -13.93 -4.42
C TYR A 201 6.42 -13.56 -4.64
N ILE A 202 6.69 -12.32 -5.08
CA ILE A 202 8.05 -11.82 -5.33
C ILE A 202 8.88 -11.80 -4.04
N SER A 203 8.33 -11.25 -2.95
CA SER A 203 9.03 -11.20 -1.66
C SER A 203 9.37 -12.61 -1.14
N GLN A 204 8.51 -13.58 -1.42
CA GLN A 204 8.71 -14.97 -1.04
C GLN A 204 9.73 -15.67 -1.93
N LYS A 205 9.59 -15.55 -3.25
CA LYS A 205 10.46 -16.20 -4.25
C LYS A 205 11.92 -15.82 -4.05
N TRP A 206 12.18 -14.56 -3.73
CA TRP A 206 13.54 -14.05 -3.52
C TRP A 206 13.91 -13.87 -2.04
N ASN A 207 13.02 -14.30 -1.13
CA ASN A 207 13.22 -14.24 0.32
C ASN A 207 13.74 -12.87 0.80
N ASN A 208 13.22 -11.79 0.21
CA ASN A 208 13.62 -10.44 0.51
C ASN A 208 12.46 -9.46 0.23
N ILE A 209 12.12 -8.67 1.25
CA ILE A 209 10.99 -7.72 1.19
C ILE A 209 11.28 -6.52 0.29
N TRP A 210 12.55 -6.14 0.13
CA TRP A 210 12.96 -5.01 -0.71
C TRP A 210 12.53 -5.16 -2.17
N TYR A 211 12.43 -6.40 -2.65
CA TYR A 211 11.95 -6.66 -4.02
C TYR A 211 10.46 -6.34 -4.19
N ALA A 212 9.66 -6.61 -3.15
CA ALA A 212 8.26 -6.20 -3.14
C ALA A 212 8.13 -4.68 -3.01
N ILE A 213 8.90 -4.03 -2.14
CA ILE A 213 8.91 -2.58 -1.98
C ILE A 213 9.21 -1.89 -3.31
N VAL A 214 10.31 -2.27 -3.98
CA VAL A 214 10.70 -1.65 -5.25
C VAL A 214 9.68 -1.95 -6.35
N LEU A 215 9.14 -3.17 -6.42
CA LEU A 215 8.07 -3.49 -7.38
C LEU A 215 6.83 -2.63 -7.12
N HIS A 216 6.44 -2.45 -5.88
CA HIS A 216 5.30 -1.61 -5.50
C HIS A 216 5.54 -0.15 -5.89
N MET A 217 6.73 0.40 -5.58
CA MET A 217 7.13 1.74 -6.02
C MET A 217 7.02 1.92 -7.54
N LEU A 218 7.50 0.94 -8.32
CA LEU A 218 7.42 0.97 -9.78
C LEU A 218 5.98 0.93 -10.29
N ILE A 219 5.10 0.19 -9.62
CA ILE A 219 3.68 0.14 -9.97
C ILE A 219 2.98 1.47 -9.66
N ASN A 220 3.27 2.08 -8.52
CA ASN A 220 2.69 3.37 -8.13
C ASN A 220 3.28 4.55 -8.95
N LEU A 221 4.52 4.42 -9.42
CA LEU A 221 5.14 5.42 -10.28
C LEU A 221 4.42 5.59 -11.63
N GLN A 222 3.85 4.52 -12.19
CA GLN A 222 3.20 4.56 -13.51
C GLN A 222 2.00 5.53 -13.54
N PRO A 223 0.97 5.39 -12.68
CA PRO A 223 -0.14 6.33 -12.67
C PRO A 223 0.31 7.74 -12.29
N PHE A 224 1.31 7.89 -11.42
CA PHE A 224 1.85 9.20 -11.08
C PHE A 224 2.44 9.93 -12.29
N ILE A 225 3.20 9.23 -13.15
CA ILE A 225 3.74 9.80 -14.40
C ILE A 225 2.61 10.19 -15.35
N ILE A 226 1.59 9.33 -15.52
CA ILE A 226 0.43 9.62 -16.39
C ILE A 226 -0.21 10.93 -15.93
N GLN A 227 -0.47 11.09 -14.65
CA GLN A 227 -1.08 12.30 -14.11
C GLN A 227 -0.21 13.56 -14.29
N LEU A 228 1.11 13.44 -14.17
CA LEU A 228 2.00 14.58 -14.44
C LEU A 228 1.92 15.02 -15.91
N LEU A 229 1.78 14.07 -16.84
CA LEU A 229 1.66 14.36 -18.27
C LEU A 229 0.30 14.99 -18.63
N ASP A 230 -0.76 14.63 -17.92
CA ASP A 230 -2.12 15.18 -18.13
C ASP A 230 -2.27 16.62 -17.59
N ARG A 231 -1.33 17.09 -16.75
CA ARG A 231 -1.30 18.47 -16.21
C ARG A 231 -0.59 19.49 -17.12
N GLY A 232 0.15 19.05 -18.13
CA GLY A 232 0.91 19.88 -19.06
C GLY A 232 0.19 20.11 -20.35
#